data_dbf3a9f9ccdb2756c000c5579eedfad4
#
_entry.id   dbf3a9f9ccdb2756c000c5579eedfad4
#
_cell.length_a   1.000
_cell.length_b   1.000
_cell.length_c   1.000
_cell.angle_alpha   90.00
_cell.angle_beta   90.00
_cell.angle_gamma   90.00
#
_symmetry.space_group_name_H-M   'P 1'
#
loop_
_entity.id
_entity.type
_entity.pdbx_description
1 polymer ?
#
loop_
_entity_poly.entity_id
_entity_poly.type
_entity_poly.pdbx_seq_one_letter_code
_entity_poly.pdbx_strand_id
1 'polypeptide(L)'
;MKTNAFRDSRHNVLRLACALMIATFTITGCGKSTDVTKSESTAVYVGKDGKVIHTIVEDFSAGYYDLGELKTEIETEVNEYNSTKGQDLISLQDAVKEDANVRVTMTYKNTASYADFNKVTLFYGTYSDMKAAGYSLPNTLVDSKGEKIDVSSVSEDQMIIVMDEKIGLFTSAKIAYAPAGSVWNGSKNVDLSATNDDLCYIVLKAN
;
A
#
# COMPACT_ATOMS: atom_id res chain seq x y z
N MET A 1 -41.51 0.37 2.08
CA MET A 1 -40.62 1.24 1.33
C MET A 1 -39.48 1.68 2.25
N LYS A 2 -38.60 0.74 2.66
CA LYS A 2 -37.43 0.96 3.54
C LYS A 2 -36.38 -0.14 3.27
N THR A 3 -35.75 -0.15 2.09
CA THR A 3 -34.74 -1.20 1.73
C THR A 3 -33.55 -0.69 0.92
N ASN A 4 -33.40 0.63 0.73
CA ASN A 4 -32.29 1.14 -0.08
C ASN A 4 -31.17 1.88 0.70
N ALA A 5 -31.35 2.15 1.99
CA ALA A 5 -30.33 2.85 2.78
C ALA A 5 -29.22 1.92 3.30
N PHE A 6 -29.46 0.61 3.35
CA PHE A 6 -28.51 -0.37 3.89
C PHE A 6 -27.51 -0.89 2.85
N ARG A 7 -27.81 -0.69 1.55
CA ARG A 7 -26.96 -1.18 0.44
C ARG A 7 -25.84 -0.21 0.04
N ASP A 8 -26.02 1.09 0.34
CA ASP A 8 -24.99 2.12 0.10
C ASP A 8 -23.91 2.18 1.21
N SER A 9 -24.20 1.63 2.39
CA SER A 9 -23.25 1.59 3.50
C SER A 9 -22.14 0.54 3.32
N ARG A 10 -22.41 -0.51 2.52
CA ARG A 10 -21.49 -1.66 2.35
C ARG A 10 -20.22 -1.32 1.57
N HIS A 11 -20.27 -0.32 0.70
CA HIS A 11 -19.07 0.10 -0.07
C HIS A 11 -18.20 1.11 0.70
N ASN A 12 -18.62 1.55 1.89
CA ASN A 12 -17.92 2.59 2.64
C ASN A 12 -17.01 2.07 3.75
N VAL A 13 -17.13 0.82 4.19
CA VAL A 13 -16.33 0.33 5.33
C VAL A 13 -14.88 0.12 4.94
N LEU A 14 -14.60 -0.43 3.75
CA LEU A 14 -13.23 -0.52 3.25
C LEU A 14 -12.75 0.80 2.60
N ARG A 15 -13.68 1.67 2.17
CA ARG A 15 -13.39 3.03 1.66
C ARG A 15 -13.23 4.07 2.76
N LEU A 16 -13.69 3.79 3.98
CA LEU A 16 -13.53 4.69 5.13
C LEU A 16 -12.08 4.75 5.62
N ALA A 17 -11.27 3.77 5.25
CA ALA A 17 -9.84 3.75 5.54
C ALA A 17 -9.01 4.77 4.71
N CYS A 18 -9.58 5.37 3.65
CA CYS A 18 -8.88 6.34 2.79
C CYS A 18 -9.24 7.82 3.05
N ALA A 19 -10.10 8.13 4.02
CA ALA A 19 -10.49 9.51 4.30
C ALA A 19 -9.71 10.09 5.47
N LEU A 20 -8.55 10.69 5.14
CA LEU A 20 -7.86 11.77 5.87
C LEU A 20 -8.06 11.81 7.39
N MET A 21 -7.13 11.20 8.13
CA MET A 21 -6.67 11.81 9.38
C MET A 21 -5.15 11.96 9.33
N ILE A 22 -4.70 13.20 9.15
CA ILE A 22 -3.33 13.61 9.43
C ILE A 22 -3.18 13.58 10.95
N ALA A 23 -2.90 12.43 11.51
CA ALA A 23 -2.39 12.32 12.87
C ALA A 23 -0.88 12.49 12.81
N THR A 24 -0.41 13.66 13.20
CA THR A 24 1.02 13.91 13.44
C THR A 24 1.48 13.02 14.59
N PHE A 25 1.91 11.80 14.29
CA PHE A 25 2.59 10.96 15.26
C PHE A 25 4.07 11.33 15.29
N THR A 26 4.51 11.87 16.43
CA THR A 26 5.94 12.00 16.75
C THR A 26 6.51 10.60 16.98
N ILE A 27 7.25 10.09 16.00
CA ILE A 27 7.91 8.79 16.08
C ILE A 27 9.14 8.91 16.98
N THR A 28 9.00 8.50 18.24
CA THR A 28 10.13 8.14 19.10
C THR A 28 10.10 6.62 19.28
N GLY A 29 10.69 5.88 18.35
CA GLY A 29 10.77 4.43 18.43
C GLY A 29 11.93 3.89 17.61
N CYS A 30 13.05 3.59 18.29
CA CYS A 30 14.23 2.96 17.71
C CYS A 30 13.97 1.47 17.49
N GLY A 31 13.64 1.08 16.25
CA GLY A 31 13.46 -0.32 15.86
C GLY A 31 12.84 -0.39 14.48
N LYS A 32 13.66 -0.15 13.41
CA LYS A 32 13.15 -0.22 12.04
C LYS A 32 12.78 -1.65 11.68
N SER A 33 11.49 -2.01 11.80
CA SER A 33 10.98 -3.27 11.33
C SER A 33 11.17 -3.38 9.81
N THR A 34 11.66 -4.51 9.34
CA THR A 34 11.67 -4.86 7.91
C THR A 34 10.44 -5.67 7.52
N ASP A 35 9.54 -5.90 8.45
CA ASP A 35 8.34 -6.71 8.33
C ASP A 35 7.11 -5.79 8.30
N VAL A 36 6.45 -5.71 7.15
CA VAL A 36 5.27 -4.86 6.95
C VAL A 36 4.13 -5.22 7.92
N THR A 37 4.01 -6.50 8.32
CA THR A 37 2.95 -6.94 9.23
C THR A 37 3.07 -6.35 10.63
N LYS A 38 4.22 -5.74 10.95
CA LYS A 38 4.52 -5.05 12.21
C LYS A 38 4.60 -3.53 12.04
N SER A 39 4.15 -3.01 10.90
CA SER A 39 4.11 -1.55 10.70
C SER A 39 3.16 -0.90 11.71
N GLU A 40 3.56 0.22 12.27
CA GLU A 40 2.74 1.01 13.21
C GLU A 40 1.69 1.87 12.48
N SER A 41 1.79 2.00 11.17
CA SER A 41 0.86 2.72 10.30
C SER A 41 0.52 1.87 9.08
N THR A 42 -0.54 2.25 8.37
CA THR A 42 -0.93 1.59 7.11
C THR A 42 0.23 1.56 6.14
N ALA A 43 0.51 0.38 5.60
CA ALA A 43 1.65 0.14 4.72
C ALA A 43 1.44 -1.05 3.80
N VAL A 44 2.15 -1.04 2.68
CA VAL A 44 2.13 -2.10 1.68
C VAL A 44 3.54 -2.65 1.46
N TYR A 45 3.65 -3.97 1.29
CA TYR A 45 4.86 -4.64 0.84
C TYR A 45 4.67 -5.16 -0.57
N VAL A 46 5.65 -4.91 -1.43
CA VAL A 46 5.71 -5.45 -2.80
C VAL A 46 6.87 -6.44 -2.91
N GLY A 47 6.52 -7.70 -3.12
CA GLY A 47 7.46 -8.81 -3.28
C GLY A 47 8.13 -8.82 -4.67
N LYS A 48 9.24 -9.56 -4.78
CA LYS A 48 9.95 -9.75 -6.06
C LYS A 48 9.10 -10.44 -7.13
N ASP A 49 8.17 -11.26 -6.71
CA ASP A 49 7.21 -12.00 -7.54
C ASP A 49 5.92 -11.20 -7.83
N GLY A 50 5.85 -9.95 -7.39
CA GLY A 50 4.68 -9.08 -7.49
C GLY A 50 3.60 -9.34 -6.45
N LYS A 51 3.80 -10.31 -5.53
CA LYS A 51 2.91 -10.52 -4.39
C LYS A 51 2.86 -9.28 -3.51
N VAL A 52 1.66 -8.94 -3.02
CA VAL A 52 1.46 -7.78 -2.14
C VAL A 52 0.96 -8.25 -0.78
N ILE A 53 1.50 -7.65 0.29
CA ILE A 53 0.96 -7.74 1.64
C ILE A 53 0.58 -6.32 2.05
N HIS A 54 -0.66 -6.12 2.46
CA HIS A 54 -1.19 -4.84 2.91
C HIS A 54 -1.53 -4.93 4.40
N THR A 55 -0.91 -4.08 5.19
CA THR A 55 -1.24 -3.90 6.61
C THR A 55 -1.99 -2.58 6.74
N ILE A 56 -3.22 -2.66 7.22
CA ILE A 56 -4.10 -1.52 7.49
C ILE A 56 -4.11 -1.32 8.99
N VAL A 57 -3.82 -0.11 9.45
CA VAL A 57 -3.85 0.28 10.86
C VAL A 57 -4.78 1.47 11.00
N GLU A 58 -5.89 1.28 11.72
CA GLU A 58 -6.95 2.28 11.85
C GLU A 58 -7.43 2.40 13.30
N ASP A 59 -7.98 3.57 13.66
CA ASP A 59 -8.61 3.80 14.96
C ASP A 59 -9.83 2.87 15.12
N PHE A 60 -9.83 2.12 16.21
CA PHE A 60 -10.87 1.16 16.58
C PHE A 60 -11.35 1.42 18.02
N SER A 61 -11.29 2.67 18.48
CA SER A 61 -11.60 3.06 19.86
C SER A 61 -13.10 3.24 20.14
N ALA A 62 -13.92 3.42 19.08
CA ALA A 62 -15.34 3.63 19.26
C ALA A 62 -16.05 2.38 19.81
N GLY A 63 -16.90 2.55 20.81
CA GLY A 63 -17.55 1.46 21.54
C GLY A 63 -18.55 0.63 20.74
N TYR A 64 -18.90 1.05 19.51
CA TYR A 64 -19.78 0.31 18.58
C TYR A 64 -18.99 -0.53 17.55
N TYR A 65 -17.67 -0.50 17.54
CA TYR A 65 -16.85 -1.34 16.68
C TYR A 65 -16.74 -2.77 17.25
N ASP A 66 -17.03 -3.75 16.43
CA ASP A 66 -16.89 -5.18 16.74
C ASP A 66 -15.89 -5.84 15.79
N LEU A 67 -14.87 -6.48 16.34
CA LEU A 67 -13.81 -7.15 15.57
C LEU A 67 -14.33 -8.38 14.83
N GLY A 68 -15.31 -9.08 15.36
CA GLY A 68 -15.92 -10.25 14.73
C GLY A 68 -16.75 -9.85 13.52
N GLU A 69 -17.52 -8.76 13.62
CA GLU A 69 -18.27 -8.20 12.50
C GLU A 69 -17.32 -7.73 11.40
N LEU A 70 -16.23 -6.99 11.75
CA LEU A 70 -15.22 -6.54 10.80
C LEU A 70 -14.59 -7.72 10.05
N LYS A 71 -14.17 -8.78 10.74
CA LYS A 71 -13.61 -9.98 10.11
C LYS A 71 -14.59 -10.62 9.14
N THR A 72 -15.85 -10.79 9.55
CA THR A 72 -16.90 -11.39 8.72
C THR A 72 -17.16 -10.58 7.46
N GLU A 73 -17.15 -9.26 7.58
CA GLU A 73 -17.36 -8.35 6.44
C GLU A 73 -16.20 -8.42 5.44
N ILE A 74 -14.94 -8.37 5.93
CA ILE A 74 -13.76 -8.52 5.08
C ILE A 74 -13.76 -9.90 4.37
N GLU A 75 -14.02 -10.99 5.10
CA GLU A 75 -14.06 -12.33 4.52
C GLU A 75 -15.16 -12.45 3.45
N THR A 76 -16.29 -11.79 3.65
CA THR A 76 -17.38 -11.77 2.67
C THR A 76 -16.95 -11.07 1.40
N GLU A 77 -16.35 -9.87 1.50
CA GLU A 77 -15.85 -9.13 0.33
C GLU A 77 -14.73 -9.87 -0.41
N VAL A 78 -13.81 -10.51 0.34
CA VAL A 78 -12.75 -11.36 -0.22
C VAL A 78 -13.33 -12.51 -1.02
N ASN A 79 -14.31 -13.23 -0.46
CA ASN A 79 -14.94 -14.37 -1.11
C ASN A 79 -15.75 -13.95 -2.34
N GLU A 80 -16.47 -12.83 -2.29
CA GLU A 80 -17.20 -12.28 -3.44
C GLU A 80 -16.25 -11.89 -4.57
N TYR A 81 -15.13 -11.23 -4.25
CA TYR A 81 -14.11 -10.85 -5.23
C TYR A 81 -13.49 -12.08 -5.88
N ASN A 82 -12.99 -13.02 -5.08
CA ASN A 82 -12.35 -14.25 -5.57
C ASN A 82 -13.31 -15.08 -6.44
N SER A 83 -14.57 -15.21 -6.01
CA SER A 83 -15.61 -15.88 -6.79
C SER A 83 -15.86 -15.20 -8.14
N THR A 84 -15.94 -13.86 -8.16
CA THR A 84 -16.13 -13.09 -9.39
C THR A 84 -14.97 -13.29 -10.37
N LYS A 85 -13.74 -13.42 -9.85
CA LYS A 85 -12.53 -13.64 -10.66
C LYS A 85 -12.30 -15.12 -11.01
N GLY A 86 -13.02 -16.05 -10.37
CA GLY A 86 -12.85 -17.50 -10.55
C GLY A 86 -11.52 -18.04 -10.03
N GLN A 87 -10.84 -17.33 -9.12
CA GLN A 87 -9.54 -17.69 -8.56
C GLN A 87 -9.34 -17.03 -7.18
N ASP A 88 -8.55 -17.68 -6.32
CA ASP A 88 -8.14 -17.12 -5.04
C ASP A 88 -7.00 -16.11 -5.23
N LEU A 89 -7.36 -14.85 -5.42
CA LEU A 89 -6.42 -13.75 -5.68
C LEU A 89 -6.07 -12.96 -4.43
N ILE A 90 -6.97 -12.92 -3.46
CA ILE A 90 -6.81 -12.17 -2.20
C ILE A 90 -7.22 -13.01 -1.01
N SER A 91 -6.65 -12.73 0.16
CA SER A 91 -7.02 -13.38 1.41
C SER A 91 -6.82 -12.45 2.61
N LEU A 92 -7.71 -12.53 3.59
CA LEU A 92 -7.48 -12.03 4.93
C LEU A 92 -6.47 -12.95 5.62
N GLN A 93 -5.36 -12.38 6.09
CA GLN A 93 -4.36 -13.13 6.87
C GLN A 93 -4.69 -13.06 8.35
N ASP A 94 -4.96 -11.86 8.84
CA ASP A 94 -5.28 -11.61 10.24
C ASP A 94 -6.00 -10.26 10.40
N ALA A 95 -6.79 -10.14 11.48
CA ALA A 95 -7.32 -8.89 11.97
C ALA A 95 -7.32 -8.93 13.49
N VAL A 96 -6.55 -8.05 14.12
CA VAL A 96 -6.38 -8.00 15.58
C VAL A 96 -6.63 -6.60 16.11
N LYS A 97 -7.25 -6.50 17.26
CA LYS A 97 -7.36 -5.23 17.98
C LYS A 97 -6.12 -5.07 18.87
N GLU A 98 -5.44 -3.94 18.70
CA GLU A 98 -4.26 -3.54 19.46
C GLU A 98 -4.55 -2.19 20.12
N ASP A 99 -4.82 -2.20 21.42
CA ASP A 99 -5.24 -1.02 22.20
C ASP A 99 -6.44 -0.30 21.57
N ALA A 100 -6.24 0.93 21.08
CA ALA A 100 -7.26 1.74 20.44
C ALA A 100 -7.35 1.51 18.91
N ASN A 101 -6.47 0.69 18.34
CA ASN A 101 -6.42 0.47 16.90
C ASN A 101 -6.85 -0.95 16.53
N VAL A 102 -7.18 -1.14 15.26
CA VAL A 102 -7.24 -2.44 14.62
C VAL A 102 -6.11 -2.55 13.59
N ARG A 103 -5.48 -3.70 13.55
CA ARG A 103 -4.53 -4.08 12.50
C ARG A 103 -5.15 -5.17 11.66
N VAL A 104 -5.31 -4.91 10.37
CA VAL A 104 -5.77 -5.88 9.38
C VAL A 104 -4.63 -6.18 8.41
N THR A 105 -4.31 -7.45 8.20
CA THR A 105 -3.29 -7.87 7.24
C THR A 105 -3.93 -8.68 6.12
N MET A 106 -3.80 -8.18 4.90
CA MET A 106 -4.31 -8.76 3.68
C MET A 106 -3.18 -9.23 2.77
N THR A 107 -3.40 -10.30 2.03
CA THR A 107 -2.46 -10.77 1.01
C THR A 107 -3.13 -10.77 -0.35
N TYR A 108 -2.40 -10.29 -1.36
CA TYR A 108 -2.81 -10.25 -2.76
C TYR A 108 -1.80 -11.01 -3.61
N LYS A 109 -2.28 -11.81 -4.54
CA LYS A 109 -1.43 -12.65 -5.40
C LYS A 109 -0.51 -11.82 -6.30
N ASN A 110 -0.95 -10.62 -6.69
CA ASN A 110 -0.18 -9.68 -7.50
C ASN A 110 -0.68 -8.23 -7.32
N THR A 111 0.06 -7.29 -7.87
CA THR A 111 -0.29 -5.85 -7.81
C THR A 111 -1.59 -5.52 -8.53
N ALA A 112 -1.93 -6.25 -9.60
CA ALA A 112 -3.19 -6.02 -10.33
C ALA A 112 -4.41 -6.37 -9.47
N SER A 113 -4.38 -7.47 -8.70
CA SER A 113 -5.46 -7.82 -7.78
C SER A 113 -5.56 -6.84 -6.61
N TYR A 114 -4.42 -6.32 -6.12
CA TYR A 114 -4.42 -5.26 -5.13
C TYR A 114 -5.08 -3.98 -5.65
N ALA A 115 -4.65 -3.50 -6.82
CA ALA A 115 -5.16 -2.29 -7.44
C ALA A 115 -6.65 -2.39 -7.76
N ASP A 116 -7.09 -3.52 -8.31
CA ASP A 116 -8.50 -3.72 -8.67
C ASP A 116 -9.41 -3.85 -7.44
N PHE A 117 -8.98 -4.55 -6.39
CA PHE A 117 -9.77 -4.69 -5.16
C PHE A 117 -9.91 -3.36 -4.40
N ASN A 118 -8.79 -2.65 -4.19
CA ASN A 118 -8.77 -1.40 -3.43
C ASN A 118 -9.15 -0.17 -4.26
N LYS A 119 -9.31 -0.30 -5.61
CA LYS A 119 -9.61 0.81 -6.53
C LYS A 119 -8.55 1.91 -6.52
N VAL A 120 -7.31 1.51 -6.48
CA VAL A 120 -6.11 2.36 -6.45
C VAL A 120 -5.15 1.99 -7.58
N THR A 121 -4.11 2.79 -7.74
CA THR A 121 -3.01 2.49 -8.65
C THR A 121 -1.89 1.77 -7.91
N LEU A 122 -1.53 0.57 -8.35
CA LEU A 122 -0.29 -0.09 -7.97
C LEU A 122 0.28 -0.87 -9.15
N PHE A 123 1.32 -0.34 -9.75
CA PHE A 123 2.08 -0.98 -10.82
C PHE A 123 3.42 -1.48 -10.27
N TYR A 124 3.86 -2.65 -10.72
CA TYR A 124 5.20 -3.20 -10.49
C TYR A 124 5.67 -3.90 -11.76
N GLY A 125 6.74 -3.44 -12.34
CA GLY A 125 7.29 -3.97 -13.56
C GLY A 125 8.62 -3.31 -13.91
N THR A 126 9.18 -3.65 -15.07
CA THR A 126 10.39 -3.02 -15.58
C THR A 126 10.13 -1.57 -16.02
N TYR A 127 11.19 -0.79 -16.18
CA TYR A 127 11.09 0.57 -16.72
C TYR A 127 10.48 0.55 -18.14
N SER A 128 10.82 -0.45 -18.94
CA SER A 128 10.20 -0.68 -20.26
C SER A 128 8.70 -0.93 -20.14
N ASP A 129 8.26 -1.80 -19.21
CA ASP A 129 6.85 -2.10 -18.99
C ASP A 129 6.08 -0.89 -18.48
N MET A 130 6.71 -0.09 -17.59
CA MET A 130 6.15 1.15 -17.07
C MET A 130 5.84 2.15 -18.19
N LYS A 131 6.79 2.32 -19.15
CA LYS A 131 6.58 3.19 -20.33
C LYS A 131 5.48 2.64 -21.24
N ALA A 132 5.46 1.33 -21.47
CA ALA A 132 4.41 0.68 -22.25
C ALA A 132 3.01 0.82 -21.64
N ALA A 133 2.93 0.89 -20.29
CA ALA A 133 1.70 1.19 -19.55
C ALA A 133 1.30 2.68 -19.58
N GLY A 134 2.07 3.54 -20.24
CA GLY A 134 1.76 4.98 -20.40
C GLY A 134 2.28 5.87 -19.27
N TYR A 135 3.08 5.36 -18.34
CA TYR A 135 3.71 6.15 -17.30
C TYR A 135 5.03 6.79 -17.77
N SER A 136 5.40 7.89 -17.14
CA SER A 136 6.66 8.61 -17.41
C SER A 136 7.40 8.86 -16.11
N LEU A 137 8.65 8.43 -16.02
CA LEU A 137 9.47 8.59 -14.83
C LEU A 137 9.86 10.07 -14.65
N PRO A 138 9.48 10.72 -13.53
CA PRO A 138 9.82 12.10 -13.29
C PRO A 138 11.31 12.26 -12.91
N ASN A 139 11.89 13.42 -13.25
CA ASN A 139 13.26 13.77 -12.88
C ASN A 139 13.38 14.40 -11.47
N THR A 140 12.28 14.42 -10.72
CA THR A 140 12.19 14.99 -9.36
C THR A 140 12.50 14.00 -8.26
N LEU A 141 12.66 12.71 -8.60
CA LEU A 141 12.98 11.67 -7.64
C LEU A 141 14.37 11.88 -7.02
N VAL A 142 14.50 11.48 -5.77
CA VAL A 142 15.75 11.60 -5.01
C VAL A 142 16.14 10.27 -4.38
N ASP A 143 17.43 10.08 -4.18
CA ASP A 143 17.93 8.97 -3.37
C ASP A 143 17.85 9.28 -1.85
N SER A 144 18.32 8.37 -1.01
CA SER A 144 18.31 8.52 0.45
C SER A 144 19.20 9.65 0.98
N LYS A 145 20.03 10.27 0.12
CA LYS A 145 20.88 11.43 0.45
C LYS A 145 20.32 12.74 -0.10
N GLY A 146 19.22 12.67 -0.87
CA GLY A 146 18.61 13.81 -1.56
C GLY A 146 19.22 14.12 -2.92
N GLU A 147 20.06 13.24 -3.46
CA GLU A 147 20.63 13.41 -4.82
C GLU A 147 19.55 13.04 -5.86
N LYS A 148 19.38 13.92 -6.85
CA LYS A 148 18.37 13.74 -7.90
C LYS A 148 18.73 12.61 -8.85
N ILE A 149 17.71 11.92 -9.32
CA ILE A 149 17.83 10.89 -10.35
C ILE A 149 18.33 11.49 -11.68
N ASP A 150 19.24 10.76 -12.33
CA ASP A 150 19.46 10.89 -13.77
C ASP A 150 18.60 9.83 -14.49
N VAL A 151 17.47 10.25 -15.04
CA VAL A 151 16.54 9.34 -15.72
C VAL A 151 17.17 8.62 -16.90
N SER A 152 18.18 9.24 -17.55
CA SER A 152 18.91 8.63 -18.67
C SER A 152 19.78 7.43 -18.25
N SER A 153 20.10 7.33 -16.97
CA SER A 153 20.88 6.23 -16.38
C SER A 153 20.02 5.03 -15.96
N VAL A 154 18.69 5.14 -16.01
CA VAL A 154 17.78 4.05 -15.62
C VAL A 154 17.71 3.04 -16.76
N SER A 155 18.10 1.80 -16.50
CA SER A 155 18.08 0.74 -17.50
C SER A 155 16.65 0.23 -17.75
N GLU A 156 16.41 -0.26 -18.98
CA GLU A 156 15.09 -0.73 -19.41
C GLU A 156 14.52 -1.88 -18.56
N ASP A 157 15.41 -2.70 -17.98
CA ASP A 157 15.08 -3.84 -17.10
C ASP A 157 15.00 -3.48 -15.61
N GLN A 158 15.28 -2.23 -15.26
CA GLN A 158 15.22 -1.77 -13.88
C GLN A 158 13.77 -1.77 -13.36
N MET A 159 13.55 -2.35 -12.17
CA MET A 159 12.21 -2.49 -11.61
C MET A 159 11.71 -1.16 -11.06
N ILE A 160 10.46 -0.84 -11.39
CA ILE A 160 9.77 0.37 -10.98
C ILE A 160 8.46 0.01 -10.26
N ILE A 161 8.12 0.74 -9.21
CA ILE A 161 6.79 0.76 -8.61
C ILE A 161 6.16 2.12 -8.91
N VAL A 162 4.88 2.13 -9.29
CA VAL A 162 4.06 3.34 -9.40
C VAL A 162 2.82 3.15 -8.54
N MET A 163 2.53 4.11 -7.65
CA MET A 163 1.36 4.06 -6.78
C MET A 163 0.79 5.44 -6.49
N ASP A 164 -0.52 5.53 -6.25
CA ASP A 164 -1.20 6.77 -5.89
C ASP A 164 -1.48 6.88 -4.38
N GLU A 165 -1.30 5.79 -3.63
CA GLU A 165 -1.47 5.80 -2.19
C GLU A 165 -0.23 6.38 -1.48
N LYS A 166 -0.48 7.26 -0.50
CA LYS A 166 0.55 7.93 0.31
C LYS A 166 0.71 7.25 1.66
N ILE A 167 1.17 6.02 1.63
CA ILE A 167 1.34 5.14 2.79
C ILE A 167 2.79 4.62 2.87
N GLY A 168 3.09 3.83 3.89
CA GLY A 168 4.38 3.14 3.98
C GLY A 168 4.55 2.12 2.87
N LEU A 169 5.70 2.15 2.18
CA LEU A 169 6.07 1.15 1.18
C LEU A 169 7.29 0.35 1.62
N PHE A 170 7.11 -0.97 1.69
CA PHE A 170 8.18 -1.95 1.90
C PHE A 170 8.43 -2.73 0.60
N THR A 171 9.67 -3.05 0.32
CA THR A 171 10.06 -3.74 -0.91
C THR A 171 11.04 -4.88 -0.65
N SER A 172 11.01 -5.90 -1.51
CA SER A 172 11.97 -7.01 -1.47
C SER A 172 13.38 -6.58 -1.88
N ALA A 173 13.52 -5.67 -2.83
CA ALA A 173 14.77 -5.10 -3.30
C ALA A 173 15.09 -3.77 -2.60
N LYS A 174 16.33 -3.30 -2.70
CA LYS A 174 16.68 -1.96 -2.21
C LYS A 174 16.07 -0.89 -3.10
N ILE A 175 15.59 0.19 -2.49
CA ILE A 175 15.12 1.38 -3.19
C ILE A 175 16.33 2.22 -3.62
N ALA A 176 16.34 2.66 -4.87
CA ALA A 176 17.35 3.57 -5.41
C ALA A 176 16.87 5.01 -5.29
N TYR A 177 15.64 5.29 -5.76
CA TYR A 177 15.05 6.61 -5.77
C TYR A 177 13.57 6.54 -5.39
N ALA A 178 13.08 7.59 -4.76
CA ALA A 178 11.68 7.80 -4.35
C ALA A 178 11.30 9.27 -4.51
N PRO A 179 10.00 9.65 -4.43
CA PRO A 179 9.58 11.04 -4.46
C PRO A 179 10.30 11.90 -3.41
N ALA A 180 10.57 13.15 -3.76
CA ALA A 180 11.07 14.13 -2.79
C ALA A 180 10.05 14.28 -1.65
N GLY A 181 10.53 14.33 -0.40
CA GLY A 181 9.66 14.35 0.79
C GLY A 181 9.39 12.97 1.39
N SER A 182 9.75 11.88 0.71
CA SER A 182 9.67 10.54 1.30
C SER A 182 10.56 10.41 2.54
N VAL A 183 10.04 9.76 3.58
CA VAL A 183 10.84 9.44 4.78
C VAL A 183 11.45 8.05 4.62
N TRP A 184 12.77 7.98 4.59
CA TRP A 184 13.52 6.75 4.41
C TRP A 184 13.69 6.00 5.73
N ASN A 185 13.07 4.82 5.84
CA ASN A 185 13.14 3.96 7.02
C ASN A 185 14.12 2.77 6.81
N GLY A 186 15.16 2.98 6.03
CA GLY A 186 16.17 2.01 5.63
C GLY A 186 16.28 1.91 4.11
N SER A 187 16.93 0.85 3.61
CA SER A 187 17.14 0.71 2.17
C SER A 187 15.98 0.08 1.40
N LYS A 188 14.98 -0.45 2.10
CA LYS A 188 13.85 -1.20 1.53
C LYS A 188 12.49 -0.70 2.00
N ASN A 189 12.46 0.43 2.68
CA ASN A 189 11.26 1.01 3.24
C ASN A 189 11.30 2.54 3.13
N VAL A 190 10.22 3.10 2.59
CA VAL A 190 9.96 4.53 2.56
C VAL A 190 8.52 4.80 2.99
N ASP A 191 8.32 5.90 3.70
CA ASP A 191 6.99 6.43 3.99
C ASP A 191 6.70 7.57 3.00
N LEU A 192 5.60 7.44 2.28
CA LEU A 192 5.18 8.37 1.23
C LEU A 192 4.14 9.38 1.72
N SER A 193 3.71 9.33 2.98
CA SER A 193 2.62 10.15 3.52
C SER A 193 2.85 11.66 3.42
N ALA A 194 4.11 12.10 3.43
CA ALA A 194 4.50 13.51 3.32
C ALA A 194 4.80 13.97 1.89
N THR A 195 4.63 13.11 0.88
CA THR A 195 4.84 13.48 -0.52
C THR A 195 3.65 14.26 -1.09
N ASN A 196 3.92 15.17 -2.04
CA ASN A 196 2.88 15.98 -2.69
C ASN A 196 2.49 15.46 -4.09
N ASP A 197 3.18 14.44 -4.59
CA ASP A 197 2.96 13.91 -5.94
C ASP A 197 1.64 13.10 -5.98
N ASP A 198 0.84 13.26 -7.03
CA ASP A 198 -0.39 12.46 -7.22
C ASP A 198 -0.06 10.98 -7.50
N LEU A 199 1.06 10.74 -8.20
CA LEU A 199 1.63 9.42 -8.43
C LEU A 199 3.06 9.37 -7.88
N CYS A 200 3.29 8.43 -6.99
CA CYS A 200 4.61 8.15 -6.43
C CYS A 200 5.33 7.11 -7.29
N TYR A 201 6.51 7.46 -7.80
CA TYR A 201 7.37 6.58 -8.56
C TYR A 201 8.56 6.15 -7.70
N ILE A 202 8.78 4.86 -7.59
CA ILE A 202 9.86 4.30 -6.81
C ILE A 202 10.74 3.44 -7.72
N VAL A 203 12.01 3.77 -7.81
CA VAL A 203 13.02 3.04 -8.59
C VAL A 203 13.74 2.08 -7.66
N LEU A 204 13.74 0.79 -7.98
CA LEU A 204 14.46 -0.21 -7.21
C LEU A 204 15.91 -0.32 -7.73
N LYS A 205 16.85 -0.71 -6.86
CA LYS A 205 18.24 -0.96 -7.31
C LYS A 205 18.27 -2.17 -8.24
N ALA A 206 19.06 -2.07 -9.29
CA ALA A 206 19.42 -3.24 -10.10
C ALA A 206 20.06 -4.33 -9.22
N ASN A 207 19.72 -5.58 -9.49
CA ASN A 207 20.32 -6.74 -8.80
C ASN A 207 21.73 -6.99 -9.27
#